data_11b253921c0d4184a3529338a8bc14d0
#
_entry.id   11b253921c0d4184a3529338a8bc14d0
#
_cell.length_a   1.000
_cell.length_b   1.000
_cell.length_c   1.000
_cell.angle_alpha   90.00
_cell.angle_beta   90.00
_cell.angle_gamma   90.00
#
_symmetry.space_group_name_H-M   'P 1'
#
loop_
_entity.id
_entity.type
_entity.pdbx_description
1 polymer ?
#
loop_
_entity_poly.entity_id
_entity_poly.type
_entity_poly.pdbx_seq_one_letter_code
_entity_poly.pdbx_strand_id
1 'polypeptide(L)'
;RGGSETMSGGIGPIDYSVFDDFDYVALGHIHRARPVGRSQVRYAGTPICYHLDETKQGKKGPLLVEIGPKGEGIKVETIEIKPLHRMRYEKGTKEELHAMFENDNGRDEYVGLVMTDERVDSVTYAYFNDLLQKRGSKLLEFRSEAKSQSGVREGRSREEIQRESLQDLFAELYTKANNDEPPTTEEYEMMKFAADKMSRCEVTKDANPDNSLVDEVIAFARQLGGE
;
A
#
# COMPACT_ATOMS: atom_id res chain seq x y z
N ARG A 1 6.53 9.87 5.94
CA ARG A 1 6.04 10.13 4.57
C ARG A 1 4.97 9.07 4.31
N GLY A 2 3.68 9.47 4.35
CA GLY A 2 2.56 8.58 4.06
C GLY A 2 2.58 8.19 2.58
N GLY A 3 2.49 6.90 2.32
CA GLY A 3 2.79 6.28 1.04
C GLY A 3 1.73 6.36 -0.04
N SER A 4 1.11 7.52 -0.28
CA SER A 4 0.27 7.69 -1.48
C SER A 4 0.40 9.06 -2.13
N GLU A 5 1.42 9.83 -1.77
CA GLU A 5 1.70 11.13 -2.40
C GLU A 5 2.71 10.98 -3.55
N THR A 6 2.55 9.99 -4.41
CA THR A 6 3.21 9.99 -5.71
C THR A 6 2.50 11.03 -6.57
N MET A 7 3.25 12.06 -6.99
CA MET A 7 2.78 13.05 -7.97
C MET A 7 2.40 12.32 -9.27
N SER A 8 1.15 11.91 -9.37
CA SER A 8 0.58 11.35 -10.58
C SER A 8 -0.04 12.51 -11.36
N GLY A 9 0.57 12.85 -12.49
CA GLY A 9 0.05 13.84 -13.42
C GLY A 9 0.58 15.26 -13.23
N GLY A 10 1.80 15.53 -13.67
CA GLY A 10 2.28 16.79 -14.29
C GLY A 10 2.00 18.18 -13.66
N ILE A 11 1.26 18.27 -12.57
CA ILE A 11 0.98 19.53 -11.87
C ILE A 11 1.91 19.59 -10.67
N GLY A 12 2.84 20.54 -10.66
CA GLY A 12 3.73 20.80 -9.54
C GLY A 12 2.97 21.19 -8.26
N PRO A 13 3.65 21.25 -7.10
CA PRO A 13 3.04 21.71 -5.87
C PRO A 13 2.48 23.12 -6.04
N ILE A 14 1.23 23.33 -5.64
CA ILE A 14 0.60 24.64 -5.62
C ILE A 14 0.97 25.31 -4.30
N ASP A 15 1.44 26.57 -4.36
CA ASP A 15 1.70 27.34 -3.16
C ASP A 15 0.37 27.66 -2.47
N TYR A 16 0.30 27.42 -1.16
CA TYR A 16 -0.92 27.66 -0.38
C TYR A 16 -1.29 29.15 -0.29
N SER A 17 -0.39 30.08 -0.62
CA SER A 17 -0.67 31.52 -0.67
C SER A 17 -1.77 31.90 -1.66
N VAL A 18 -2.07 31.06 -2.66
CA VAL A 18 -3.22 31.26 -3.57
C VAL A 18 -4.57 31.28 -2.83
N PHE A 19 -4.58 30.82 -1.58
CA PHE A 19 -5.75 30.78 -0.72
C PHE A 19 -5.82 31.92 0.31
N ASP A 20 -4.94 32.90 0.26
CA ASP A 20 -4.84 33.94 1.31
C ASP A 20 -6.09 34.80 1.44
N ASP A 21 -6.85 34.97 0.35
CA ASP A 21 -8.09 35.75 0.35
C ASP A 21 -9.29 34.99 0.97
N PHE A 22 -9.14 33.71 1.30
CA PHE A 22 -10.22 32.90 1.85
C PHE A 22 -10.10 32.75 3.37
N ASP A 23 -11.20 32.92 4.07
CA ASP A 23 -11.24 32.72 5.54
C ASP A 23 -11.05 31.24 5.91
N TYR A 24 -11.55 30.29 5.07
CA TYR A 24 -11.38 28.87 5.25
C TYR A 24 -11.31 28.14 3.90
N VAL A 25 -10.43 27.13 3.80
CA VAL A 25 -10.30 26.28 2.63
C VAL A 25 -10.32 24.81 3.05
N ALA A 26 -11.34 24.10 2.60
CA ALA A 26 -11.47 22.66 2.78
C ALA A 26 -10.83 21.92 1.61
N LEU A 27 -9.72 21.24 1.86
CA LEU A 27 -9.02 20.41 0.88
C LEU A 27 -9.43 18.94 1.04
N GLY A 28 -9.61 18.28 -0.11
CA GLY A 28 -9.89 16.83 -0.19
C GLY A 28 -8.67 16.01 -0.64
N HIS A 29 -8.87 14.74 -1.01
CA HIS A 29 -7.89 13.81 -1.54
C HIS A 29 -6.94 13.19 -0.51
N ILE A 30 -6.35 13.94 0.41
CA ILE A 30 -5.42 13.41 1.41
C ILE A 30 -6.19 12.77 2.57
N HIS A 31 -5.87 11.52 2.89
CA HIS A 31 -6.57 10.73 3.92
C HIS A 31 -6.28 11.20 5.36
N ARG A 32 -5.17 11.88 5.58
CA ARG A 32 -4.81 12.42 6.89
C ARG A 32 -5.32 13.84 7.05
N ALA A 33 -6.15 14.08 8.07
CA ALA A 33 -6.55 15.43 8.46
C ALA A 33 -5.33 16.25 8.92
N ARG A 34 -5.01 17.35 8.23
CA ARG A 34 -3.87 18.20 8.57
C ARG A 34 -4.00 19.60 7.98
N PRO A 35 -3.45 20.64 8.62
CA PRO A 35 -3.33 21.96 8.02
C PRO A 35 -2.22 21.98 6.94
N VAL A 36 -2.29 22.97 6.06
CA VAL A 36 -1.29 23.30 5.03
C VAL A 36 -0.96 24.79 5.14
N GLY A 37 0.27 25.11 5.51
CA GLY A 37 0.72 26.47 5.76
C GLY A 37 0.05 27.10 6.96
N ARG A 38 -1.23 27.47 6.86
CA ARG A 38 -2.03 28.03 7.97
C ARG A 38 -3.17 27.10 8.39
N SER A 39 -3.70 27.27 9.61
CA SER A 39 -4.72 26.38 10.18
C SER A 39 -6.05 26.37 9.42
N GLN A 40 -6.33 27.44 8.70
CA GLN A 40 -7.56 27.65 7.93
C GLN A 40 -7.55 26.94 6.57
N VAL A 41 -6.38 26.60 6.03
CA VAL A 41 -6.23 25.80 4.81
C VAL A 41 -5.89 24.39 5.22
N ARG A 42 -6.80 23.44 5.03
CA ARG A 42 -6.55 22.11 5.59
C ARG A 42 -7.26 20.98 4.86
N TYR A 43 -6.65 19.82 4.89
CA TYR A 43 -7.27 18.56 4.50
C TYR A 43 -8.23 18.08 5.59
N ALA A 44 -9.44 17.71 5.19
CA ALA A 44 -10.43 17.13 6.10
C ALA A 44 -10.06 15.69 6.53
N GLY A 45 -9.32 14.98 5.69
CA GLY A 45 -9.03 13.57 5.90
C GLY A 45 -10.20 12.66 5.48
N THR A 46 -10.10 11.38 5.83
CA THR A 46 -11.16 10.39 5.62
C THR A 46 -12.02 10.24 6.87
N PRO A 47 -13.33 9.96 6.73
CA PRO A 47 -14.23 9.79 7.88
C PRO A 47 -13.91 8.53 8.70
N ILE A 48 -13.36 7.50 8.06
CA ILE A 48 -12.88 6.25 8.69
C ILE A 48 -11.54 5.88 8.09
N CYS A 49 -10.82 4.90 8.67
CA CYS A 49 -9.60 4.37 8.09
C CYS A 49 -9.91 3.56 6.82
N TYR A 50 -9.17 3.79 5.74
CA TYR A 50 -9.17 2.99 4.52
C TYR A 50 -7.95 2.08 4.42
N HIS A 51 -6.86 2.44 5.11
CA HIS A 51 -5.63 1.67 5.15
C HIS A 51 -5.21 1.41 6.58
N LEU A 52 -4.50 0.30 6.81
CA LEU A 52 -4.04 -0.12 8.14
C LEU A 52 -3.07 0.89 8.79
N ASP A 53 -2.25 1.57 8.00
CA ASP A 53 -1.32 2.59 8.49
C ASP A 53 -2.01 3.87 8.99
N GLU A 54 -3.27 4.08 8.59
CA GLU A 54 -4.07 5.21 9.06
C GLU A 54 -4.55 5.05 10.52
N THR A 55 -4.50 3.85 11.06
CA THR A 55 -4.95 3.57 12.44
C THR A 55 -4.21 4.39 13.51
N LYS A 56 -3.01 4.87 13.18
CA LYS A 56 -2.17 5.69 14.07
C LYS A 56 -2.33 7.20 13.85
N GLN A 57 -3.23 7.62 12.97
CA GLN A 57 -3.39 9.04 12.60
C GLN A 57 -4.30 9.84 13.56
N GLY A 58 -4.84 9.23 14.61
CA GLY A 58 -5.74 9.86 15.58
C GLY A 58 -7.21 9.72 15.19
N LYS A 59 -8.04 10.62 15.69
CA LYS A 59 -9.49 10.59 15.47
C LYS A 59 -9.83 10.79 14.01
N LYS A 60 -10.75 9.98 13.50
CA LYS A 60 -11.30 10.07 12.15
C LYS A 60 -12.76 10.52 12.21
N GLY A 61 -13.16 11.34 11.25
CA GLY A 61 -14.52 11.87 11.16
C GLY A 61 -14.58 13.18 10.40
N PRO A 62 -15.79 13.72 10.15
CA PRO A 62 -15.95 15.03 9.54
C PRO A 62 -15.43 16.14 10.45
N LEU A 63 -15.03 17.24 9.82
CA LEU A 63 -14.66 18.46 10.53
C LEU A 63 -15.88 19.37 10.67
N LEU A 64 -16.21 19.75 11.89
CA LEU A 64 -17.11 20.87 12.17
C LEU A 64 -16.28 22.16 12.14
N VAL A 65 -16.67 23.09 11.29
CA VAL A 65 -15.99 24.38 11.12
C VAL A 65 -16.94 25.49 11.50
N GLU A 66 -16.60 26.25 12.53
CA GLU A 66 -17.33 27.44 12.95
C GLU A 66 -16.55 28.67 12.47
N ILE A 67 -17.18 29.46 11.62
CA ILE A 67 -16.61 30.69 11.07
C ILE A 67 -17.34 31.89 11.71
N GLY A 68 -16.61 32.63 12.54
CA GLY A 68 -17.09 33.85 13.15
C GLY A 68 -17.05 35.06 12.20
N PRO A 69 -17.34 36.27 12.71
CA PRO A 69 -17.13 37.52 11.98
C PRO A 69 -15.70 37.63 11.46
N LYS A 70 -15.53 38.39 10.36
CA LYS A 70 -14.22 38.55 9.73
C LYS A 70 -13.18 39.07 10.74
N GLY A 71 -12.10 38.30 10.91
CA GLY A 71 -11.01 38.62 11.85
C GLY A 71 -11.11 37.97 13.24
N GLU A 72 -12.22 37.33 13.60
CA GLU A 72 -12.39 36.65 14.89
C GLU A 72 -11.82 35.21 14.92
N GLY A 73 -11.34 34.72 13.79
CA GLY A 73 -10.76 33.40 13.67
C GLY A 73 -11.77 32.29 13.37
N ILE A 74 -11.26 31.06 13.30
CA ILE A 74 -12.05 29.89 12.91
C ILE A 74 -11.80 28.79 13.94
N LYS A 75 -12.87 28.15 14.39
CA LYS A 75 -12.79 26.97 15.24
C LYS A 75 -13.03 25.72 14.40
N VAL A 76 -12.16 24.73 14.54
CA VAL A 76 -12.26 23.46 13.82
C VAL A 76 -12.20 22.31 14.81
N GLU A 77 -13.19 21.45 14.76
CA GLU A 77 -13.31 20.27 15.61
C GLU A 77 -13.56 19.03 14.77
N THR A 78 -12.91 17.90 15.12
CA THR A 78 -13.20 16.60 14.50
C THR A 78 -14.32 15.91 15.26
N ILE A 79 -15.44 15.63 14.58
CA ILE A 79 -16.52 14.81 15.13
C ILE A 79 -16.16 13.36 14.87
N GLU A 80 -15.72 12.65 15.91
CA GLU A 80 -15.26 11.28 15.80
C GLU A 80 -16.38 10.33 15.37
N ILE A 81 -16.14 9.58 14.28
CA ILE A 81 -17.00 8.48 13.86
C ILE A 81 -16.44 7.18 14.42
N LYS A 82 -17.30 6.41 15.09
CA LYS A 82 -16.99 5.03 15.47
C LYS A 82 -17.40 4.12 14.32
N PRO A 83 -16.43 3.50 13.61
CA PRO A 83 -16.75 2.59 12.51
C PRO A 83 -17.42 1.32 13.03
N LEU A 84 -18.25 0.66 12.19
CA LEU A 84 -18.85 -0.62 12.51
C LEU A 84 -17.78 -1.68 12.78
N HIS A 85 -16.77 -1.72 11.95
CA HIS A 85 -15.59 -2.58 12.11
C HIS A 85 -14.36 -1.69 12.30
N ARG A 86 -13.77 -1.78 13.47
CA ARG A 86 -12.54 -1.03 13.79
C ARG A 86 -11.37 -1.65 13.02
N MET A 87 -10.51 -0.80 12.47
CA MET A 87 -9.20 -1.24 11.97
C MET A 87 -8.16 -1.22 13.08
N ARG A 88 -7.36 -2.29 13.15
CA ARG A 88 -6.19 -2.41 14.04
C ARG A 88 -4.96 -2.79 13.25
N TYR A 89 -3.83 -2.24 13.64
CA TYR A 89 -2.54 -2.56 13.07
C TYR A 89 -1.53 -2.73 14.17
N GLU A 90 -1.17 -4.00 14.44
CA GLU A 90 -0.34 -4.38 15.57
C GLU A 90 0.99 -4.95 15.11
N LYS A 91 2.02 -4.68 15.89
CA LYS A 91 3.38 -5.11 15.62
C LYS A 91 4.00 -5.65 16.90
N GLY A 92 4.62 -6.83 16.82
CA GLY A 92 5.27 -7.48 17.94
C GLY A 92 5.89 -8.82 17.56
N THR A 93 6.45 -9.50 18.56
CA THR A 93 6.85 -10.91 18.45
C THR A 93 5.61 -11.78 18.34
N LYS A 94 5.79 -13.05 18.00
CA LYS A 94 4.70 -14.02 17.94
C LYS A 94 3.98 -14.14 19.28
N GLU A 95 4.73 -14.20 20.38
CA GLU A 95 4.20 -14.31 21.73
C GLU A 95 3.45 -13.04 22.14
N GLU A 96 4.00 -11.86 21.81
CA GLU A 96 3.35 -10.57 22.10
C GLU A 96 2.02 -10.44 21.35
N LEU A 97 2.01 -10.75 20.05
CA LEU A 97 0.79 -10.72 19.23
C LEU A 97 -0.24 -11.74 19.75
N HIS A 98 0.19 -12.96 20.11
CA HIS A 98 -0.69 -13.96 20.70
C HIS A 98 -1.32 -13.45 22.00
N ALA A 99 -0.50 -13.03 22.97
CA ALA A 99 -0.95 -12.54 24.27
C ALA A 99 -1.89 -11.33 24.14
N MET A 100 -1.63 -10.43 23.18
CA MET A 100 -2.46 -9.27 22.89
C MET A 100 -3.87 -9.69 22.50
N PHE A 101 -4.02 -10.68 21.61
CA PHE A 101 -5.34 -11.12 21.16
C PHE A 101 -6.01 -12.13 22.10
N GLU A 102 -5.26 -12.88 22.91
CA GLU A 102 -5.83 -13.78 23.89
C GLU A 102 -6.55 -13.03 25.02
N ASN A 103 -5.99 -11.92 25.47
CA ASN A 103 -6.47 -11.15 26.62
C ASN A 103 -7.39 -9.97 26.24
N ASP A 104 -7.56 -9.67 24.97
CA ASP A 104 -8.34 -8.53 24.51
C ASP A 104 -9.81 -8.91 24.23
N ASN A 105 -10.73 -8.00 24.55
CA ASN A 105 -12.17 -8.14 24.33
C ASN A 105 -12.65 -7.60 22.96
N GLY A 106 -11.75 -7.11 22.10
CA GLY A 106 -12.07 -6.63 20.75
C GLY A 106 -12.75 -7.72 19.91
N ARG A 107 -13.76 -7.33 19.15
CA ARG A 107 -14.56 -8.21 18.28
C ARG A 107 -14.84 -7.50 16.97
N ASP A 108 -15.09 -8.28 15.92
CA ASP A 108 -15.51 -7.77 14.61
C ASP A 108 -14.56 -6.71 14.03
N GLU A 109 -13.25 -6.88 14.21
CA GLU A 109 -12.21 -5.95 13.78
C GLU A 109 -11.58 -6.38 12.44
N TYR A 110 -11.07 -5.41 11.70
CA TYR A 110 -10.15 -5.64 10.58
C TYR A 110 -8.71 -5.47 11.07
N VAL A 111 -7.92 -6.54 11.01
CA VAL A 111 -6.61 -6.61 11.66
C VAL A 111 -5.49 -6.77 10.65
N GLY A 112 -4.45 -5.95 10.77
CA GLY A 112 -3.16 -6.16 10.16
C GLY A 112 -2.12 -6.49 11.22
N LEU A 113 -1.23 -7.43 10.94
CA LEU A 113 -0.18 -7.89 11.84
C LEU A 113 1.20 -7.73 11.21
N VAL A 114 2.17 -7.35 12.03
CA VAL A 114 3.58 -7.33 11.67
C VAL A 114 4.37 -8.12 12.72
N MET A 115 4.91 -9.25 12.32
CA MET A 115 5.76 -10.05 13.16
C MET A 115 7.22 -9.60 13.06
N THR A 116 7.91 -9.49 14.20
CA THR A 116 9.25 -8.89 14.28
C THR A 116 10.37 -9.90 14.48
N ASP A 117 10.08 -11.07 14.99
CA ASP A 117 11.03 -12.07 15.45
C ASP A 117 11.26 -13.20 14.45
N GLU A 118 10.23 -13.63 13.74
CA GLU A 118 10.32 -14.73 12.78
C GLU A 118 9.55 -14.45 11.48
N ARG A 119 9.71 -15.32 10.49
CA ARG A 119 8.96 -15.24 9.24
C ARG A 119 7.55 -15.79 9.44
N VAL A 120 6.59 -15.16 8.77
CA VAL A 120 5.23 -15.68 8.71
C VAL A 120 5.19 -16.82 7.69
N ASP A 121 5.11 -18.03 8.18
CA ASP A 121 4.84 -19.23 7.37
C ASP A 121 3.34 -19.55 7.31
N SER A 122 2.97 -20.57 6.56
CA SER A 122 1.56 -20.95 6.37
C SER A 122 0.92 -21.42 7.69
N VAL A 123 1.67 -22.04 8.59
CA VAL A 123 1.16 -22.52 9.88
C VAL A 123 0.88 -21.35 10.81
N THR A 124 1.81 -20.41 10.92
CA THR A 124 1.66 -19.20 11.71
C THR A 124 0.54 -18.32 11.17
N TYR A 125 0.43 -18.19 9.84
CA TYR A 125 -0.69 -17.48 9.23
C TYR A 125 -2.04 -18.12 9.59
N ALA A 126 -2.17 -19.43 9.42
CA ALA A 126 -3.41 -20.15 9.72
C ALA A 126 -3.79 -20.03 11.20
N TYR A 127 -2.81 -20.09 12.09
CA TYR A 127 -3.01 -19.93 13.53
C TYR A 127 -3.62 -18.56 13.88
N PHE A 128 -2.99 -17.46 13.45
CA PHE A 128 -3.51 -16.11 13.74
C PHE A 128 -4.84 -15.81 13.03
N ASN A 129 -5.03 -16.35 11.83
CA ASN A 129 -6.29 -16.22 11.12
C ASN A 129 -7.43 -16.93 11.88
N ASP A 130 -7.23 -18.14 12.38
CA ASP A 130 -8.22 -18.87 13.20
C ASP A 130 -8.48 -18.15 14.53
N LEU A 131 -7.43 -17.68 15.20
CA LEU A 131 -7.55 -16.89 16.44
C LEU A 131 -8.43 -15.65 16.25
N LEU A 132 -8.25 -14.92 15.16
CA LEU A 132 -9.02 -13.73 14.84
C LEU A 132 -10.45 -14.07 14.38
N GLN A 133 -10.63 -15.12 13.57
CA GLN A 133 -11.96 -15.56 13.12
C GLN A 133 -12.87 -15.97 14.27
N LYS A 134 -12.34 -16.66 15.31
CA LYS A 134 -13.09 -17.01 16.53
C LYS A 134 -13.64 -15.79 17.26
N ARG A 135 -13.12 -14.59 16.97
CA ARG A 135 -13.53 -13.31 17.54
C ARG A 135 -14.42 -12.51 16.58
N GLY A 136 -14.79 -13.07 15.41
CA GLY A 136 -15.50 -12.38 14.35
C GLY A 136 -14.63 -11.40 13.55
N SER A 137 -13.33 -11.30 13.89
CA SER A 137 -12.38 -10.38 13.25
C SER A 137 -11.79 -10.98 11.98
N LYS A 138 -11.32 -10.11 11.06
CA LYS A 138 -10.71 -10.51 9.78
C LYS A 138 -9.26 -10.10 9.74
N LEU A 139 -8.38 -11.06 9.46
CA LEU A 139 -6.98 -10.79 9.13
C LEU A 139 -6.89 -10.25 7.70
N LEU A 140 -6.48 -8.99 7.54
CA LEU A 140 -6.32 -8.34 6.24
C LEU A 140 -4.91 -8.45 5.70
N GLU A 141 -3.93 -8.33 6.58
CA GLU A 141 -2.51 -8.37 6.24
C GLU A 141 -1.73 -9.05 7.37
N PHE A 142 -0.80 -9.93 7.01
CA PHE A 142 0.17 -10.46 7.95
C PHE A 142 1.53 -10.53 7.28
N ARG A 143 2.44 -9.70 7.72
CA ARG A 143 3.81 -9.64 7.19
C ARG A 143 4.85 -9.80 8.28
N SER A 144 6.08 -10.14 7.88
CA SER A 144 7.23 -10.21 8.77
C SER A 144 8.18 -9.06 8.48
N GLU A 145 8.72 -8.47 9.55
CA GLU A 145 9.90 -7.60 9.51
C GLU A 145 11.13 -8.31 10.07
N ALA A 146 11.04 -9.60 10.39
CA ALA A 146 12.20 -10.37 10.77
C ALA A 146 13.27 -10.29 9.69
N LYS A 147 14.46 -9.85 10.05
CA LYS A 147 15.59 -9.80 9.12
C LYS A 147 15.84 -11.21 8.61
N SER A 148 15.80 -11.38 7.29
CA SER A 148 16.28 -12.61 6.68
C SER A 148 17.70 -12.87 7.18
N GLN A 149 17.93 -14.00 7.84
CA GLN A 149 19.31 -14.44 8.21
C GLN A 149 20.12 -14.85 6.96
N SER A 150 19.49 -14.91 5.80
CA SER A 150 20.20 -15.00 4.53
C SER A 150 20.87 -13.66 4.24
N GLY A 151 22.15 -13.60 4.44
CA GLY A 151 23.15 -12.57 4.18
C GLY A 151 22.66 -11.18 3.81
N VAL A 152 23.34 -10.20 4.38
CA VAL A 152 23.20 -8.79 4.03
C VAL A 152 22.90 -8.64 2.55
N ARG A 153 21.61 -8.39 2.19
CA ARG A 153 21.33 -7.88 0.86
C ARG A 153 21.82 -6.44 0.90
N GLU A 154 23.01 -6.23 0.40
CA GLU A 154 23.39 -4.92 -0.11
C GLU A 154 22.28 -4.51 -1.07
N GLY A 155 21.45 -3.56 -0.63
CA GLY A 155 20.41 -3.03 -1.48
C GLY A 155 21.08 -2.43 -2.69
N ARG A 156 20.91 -3.06 -3.86
CA ARG A 156 21.38 -2.49 -5.11
C ARG A 156 20.86 -1.08 -5.21
N SER A 157 21.72 -0.15 -5.61
CA SER A 157 21.31 1.23 -5.84
C SER A 157 20.29 1.28 -6.98
N ARG A 158 19.45 2.31 -6.99
CA ARG A 158 18.48 2.52 -8.07
C ARG A 158 19.17 2.59 -9.44
N GLU A 159 20.41 3.05 -9.47
CA GLU A 159 21.23 3.16 -10.67
C GLU A 159 21.76 1.80 -11.16
N GLU A 160 22.04 0.87 -10.26
CA GLU A 160 22.42 -0.51 -10.60
C GLU A 160 21.23 -1.28 -11.19
N ILE A 161 20.05 -1.14 -10.60
CA ILE A 161 18.81 -1.77 -11.11
C ILE A 161 18.46 -1.22 -12.49
N GLN A 162 18.68 0.08 -12.75
CA GLN A 162 18.41 0.69 -14.07
C GLN A 162 19.37 0.23 -15.17
N ARG A 163 20.50 -0.35 -14.84
CA ARG A 163 21.50 -0.86 -15.81
C ARG A 163 21.28 -2.32 -16.19
N GLU A 164 20.48 -3.04 -15.40
CA GLU A 164 20.17 -4.44 -15.68
C GLU A 164 19.06 -4.55 -16.75
N SER A 165 19.14 -5.58 -17.56
CA SER A 165 18.07 -5.85 -18.50
C SER A 165 16.82 -6.32 -17.76
N LEU A 166 15.64 -6.07 -18.33
CA LEU A 166 14.37 -6.54 -17.78
C LEU A 166 14.37 -8.09 -17.66
N GLN A 167 15.09 -8.76 -18.55
CA GLN A 167 15.27 -10.20 -18.57
C GLN A 167 16.05 -10.71 -17.35
N ASP A 168 17.16 -10.04 -17.01
CA ASP A 168 17.99 -10.44 -15.86
C ASP A 168 17.23 -10.22 -14.54
N LEU A 169 16.52 -9.10 -14.42
CA LEU A 169 15.66 -8.82 -13.28
C LEU A 169 14.55 -9.85 -13.12
N PHE A 170 13.95 -10.29 -14.23
CA PHE A 170 12.94 -11.34 -14.18
C PHE A 170 13.54 -12.67 -13.74
N ALA A 171 14.65 -13.10 -14.35
CA ALA A 171 15.28 -14.37 -14.01
C ALA A 171 15.66 -14.43 -12.52
N GLU A 172 16.17 -13.32 -11.97
CA GLU A 172 16.46 -13.21 -10.54
C GLU A 172 15.19 -13.31 -9.67
N LEU A 173 14.13 -12.62 -10.08
CA LEU A 173 12.86 -12.59 -9.35
C LEU A 173 12.17 -13.95 -9.40
N TYR A 174 12.17 -14.61 -10.57
CA TYR A 174 11.64 -15.94 -10.77
C TYR A 174 12.35 -16.96 -9.89
N THR A 175 13.69 -17.00 -9.93
CA THR A 175 14.52 -17.89 -9.11
C THR A 175 14.21 -17.72 -7.63
N LYS A 176 14.08 -16.47 -7.15
CA LYS A 176 13.71 -16.19 -5.75
C LYS A 176 12.29 -16.64 -5.38
N ALA A 177 11.37 -16.59 -6.33
CA ALA A 177 9.98 -16.98 -6.11
C ALA A 177 9.78 -18.51 -6.16
N ASN A 178 10.64 -19.23 -6.89
CA ASN A 178 10.54 -20.66 -7.11
C ASN A 178 11.62 -21.48 -6.39
N ASN A 179 11.85 -21.18 -5.11
CA ASN A 179 12.77 -21.93 -4.24
C ASN A 179 14.20 -22.06 -4.78
N ASP A 180 14.72 -21.00 -5.34
CA ASP A 180 16.03 -20.89 -5.99
C ASP A 180 16.19 -21.72 -7.29
N GLU A 181 15.09 -22.21 -7.87
CA GLU A 181 15.10 -22.83 -9.20
C GLU A 181 15.04 -21.73 -10.30
N PRO A 182 16.01 -21.71 -11.24
CA PRO A 182 16.00 -20.74 -12.33
C PRO A 182 14.87 -21.04 -13.33
N PRO A 183 14.42 -20.04 -14.12
CA PRO A 183 13.43 -20.27 -15.15
C PRO A 183 13.97 -21.24 -16.22
N THR A 184 13.10 -22.08 -16.75
CA THR A 184 13.40 -22.94 -17.90
C THR A 184 13.70 -22.07 -19.13
N THR A 185 14.30 -22.68 -20.15
CA THR A 185 14.57 -21.97 -21.41
C THR A 185 13.28 -21.43 -22.04
N GLU A 186 12.20 -22.18 -21.96
CA GLU A 186 10.89 -21.81 -22.52
C GLU A 186 10.28 -20.61 -21.75
N GLU A 187 10.31 -20.65 -20.43
CA GLU A 187 9.84 -19.57 -19.58
C GLU A 187 10.67 -18.28 -19.78
N TYR A 188 11.98 -18.42 -19.94
CA TYR A 188 12.86 -17.30 -20.23
C TYR A 188 12.57 -16.67 -21.60
N GLU A 189 12.39 -17.48 -22.65
CA GLU A 189 12.05 -16.98 -23.99
C GLU A 189 10.65 -16.34 -24.03
N MET A 190 9.67 -16.90 -23.31
CA MET A 190 8.35 -16.31 -23.19
C MET A 190 8.41 -14.92 -22.53
N MET A 191 9.16 -14.79 -21.45
CA MET A 191 9.34 -13.51 -20.78
C MET A 191 10.08 -12.49 -21.65
N LYS A 192 11.12 -12.92 -22.36
CA LYS A 192 11.86 -12.07 -23.28
C LYS A 192 10.97 -11.54 -24.40
N PHE A 193 10.11 -12.40 -24.95
CA PHE A 193 9.12 -12.00 -25.96
C PHE A 193 8.14 -10.94 -25.39
N ALA A 194 7.59 -11.19 -24.21
CA ALA A 194 6.69 -10.24 -23.54
C ALA A 194 7.36 -8.89 -23.24
N ALA A 195 8.61 -8.91 -22.76
CA ALA A 195 9.38 -7.70 -22.48
C ALA A 195 9.68 -6.88 -23.75
N ASP A 196 10.04 -7.54 -24.87
CA ASP A 196 10.28 -6.87 -26.14
C ASP A 196 8.98 -6.23 -26.68
N LYS A 197 7.87 -6.91 -26.57
CA LYS A 197 6.56 -6.35 -26.96
C LYS A 197 6.17 -5.15 -26.10
N MET A 198 6.32 -5.25 -24.79
CA MET A 198 6.02 -4.14 -23.87
C MET A 198 6.89 -2.92 -24.10
N SER A 199 8.18 -3.11 -24.44
CA SER A 199 9.10 -2.01 -24.71
C SER A 199 8.76 -1.22 -25.99
N ARG A 200 8.03 -1.84 -26.91
CA ARG A 200 7.58 -1.23 -28.18
C ARG A 200 6.19 -0.59 -28.09
N CYS A 201 5.45 -0.89 -27.00
CA CYS A 201 4.18 -0.21 -26.75
C CYS A 201 4.47 1.19 -26.24
N GLU A 202 4.21 2.22 -27.06
CA GLU A 202 4.10 3.59 -26.57
C GLU A 202 2.92 3.64 -25.59
N VAL A 203 3.23 3.96 -24.32
CA VAL A 203 2.22 4.18 -23.29
C VAL A 203 1.47 5.46 -23.65
N THR A 204 0.45 5.35 -24.48
CA THR A 204 -0.51 6.42 -24.65
C THR A 204 -1.37 6.51 -23.39
N LYS A 205 -1.53 7.70 -22.85
CA LYS A 205 -2.19 7.99 -21.56
C LYS A 205 -3.65 7.51 -21.45
N ASP A 206 -4.24 7.04 -22.53
CA ASP A 206 -5.63 6.62 -22.63
C ASP A 206 -5.81 5.13 -23.01
N ALA A 207 -4.75 4.35 -22.97
CA ALA A 207 -4.81 2.98 -23.42
C ALA A 207 -5.43 2.05 -22.36
N ASN A 208 -6.65 1.67 -22.62
CA ASN A 208 -7.10 0.32 -22.29
C ASN A 208 -6.05 -0.65 -22.85
N PRO A 209 -5.53 -1.64 -22.10
CA PRO A 209 -4.51 -2.55 -22.61
C PRO A 209 -5.04 -3.18 -23.92
N ASP A 210 -4.28 -2.97 -25.00
CA ASP A 210 -4.65 -3.52 -26.29
C ASP A 210 -4.70 -5.05 -26.18
N ASN A 211 -5.89 -5.60 -26.26
CA ASN A 211 -6.09 -7.06 -26.19
C ASN A 211 -5.24 -7.82 -27.21
N SER A 212 -4.83 -7.15 -28.31
CA SER A 212 -3.96 -7.75 -29.32
C SER A 212 -2.60 -8.18 -28.75
N LEU A 213 -2.03 -7.43 -27.82
CA LEU A 213 -0.77 -7.77 -27.16
C LEU A 213 -0.90 -9.04 -26.30
N VAL A 214 -2.00 -9.14 -25.56
CA VAL A 214 -2.30 -10.31 -24.74
C VAL A 214 -2.49 -11.54 -25.61
N ASP A 215 -3.21 -11.41 -26.72
CA ASP A 215 -3.44 -12.49 -27.68
C ASP A 215 -2.14 -12.96 -28.34
N GLU A 216 -1.22 -12.03 -28.68
CA GLU A 216 0.09 -12.38 -29.23
C GLU A 216 0.96 -13.13 -28.20
N VAL A 217 0.97 -12.72 -26.94
CA VAL A 217 1.71 -13.41 -25.87
C VAL A 217 1.13 -14.82 -25.64
N ILE A 218 -0.19 -14.95 -25.62
CA ILE A 218 -0.86 -16.26 -25.49
C ILE A 218 -0.54 -17.17 -26.68
N ALA A 219 -0.56 -16.62 -27.89
CA ALA A 219 -0.23 -17.40 -29.12
C ALA A 219 1.22 -17.90 -29.08
N PHE A 220 2.16 -17.06 -28.65
CA PHE A 220 3.56 -17.42 -28.49
C PHE A 220 3.76 -18.48 -27.40
N ALA A 221 3.10 -18.34 -26.25
CA ALA A 221 3.14 -19.33 -25.18
C ALA A 221 2.66 -20.74 -25.65
N ARG A 222 1.58 -20.79 -26.45
CA ARG A 222 1.09 -22.05 -27.05
C ARG A 222 2.10 -22.67 -28.03
N GLN A 223 2.82 -21.85 -28.77
CA GLN A 223 3.83 -22.29 -29.71
C GLN A 223 5.06 -22.90 -29.01
N LEU A 224 5.44 -22.38 -27.84
CA LEU A 224 6.51 -22.93 -27.00
C LEU A 224 6.10 -24.23 -26.28
N GLY A 225 4.83 -24.32 -25.83
CA GLY A 225 4.31 -25.49 -25.10
C GLY A 225 3.95 -26.70 -25.96
N GLY A 226 4.11 -26.68 -27.28
CA GLY A 226 4.04 -27.85 -28.15
C GLY A 226 2.63 -28.45 -28.32
N GLU A 227 1.55 -27.67 -28.28
CA GLU A 227 0.22 -27.97 -28.88
C GLU A 227 -0.51 -26.68 -29.27
#